data_662b4c1b60861fcb21ea9682c6013b9f
#
_entry.id   662b4c1b60861fcb21ea9682c6013b9f
#
_cell.length_a   1.000
_cell.length_b   1.000
_cell.length_c   1.000
_cell.angle_alpha   90.00
_cell.angle_beta   90.00
_cell.angle_gamma   90.00
#
_symmetry.space_group_name_H-M   'P 1'
#
loop_
_entity.id
_entity.type
_entity.pdbx_description
1 polymer ?
#
loop_
_entity_poly.entity_id
_entity_poly.type
_entity_poly.pdbx_seq_one_letter_code
_entity_poly.pdbx_strand_id
1 'polypeptide(L)'
;MSRFEPEEVEAVLAHELGHHVAGDVWRGLAVQGAVTLAAFWVADRALAAGAGALGLSGPADIAGLPLLGLVTIVVSLSALPVTNAWSRRVETRADDFALSLTRAPGPCVGAMERLAGLNLAERDPNFLKELLL
;
A
#
# COMPACT_ATOMS: atom_id res chain seq x y z
N MET A 1 23.97 14.06 13.57
CA MET A 1 23.63 12.88 12.76
C MET A 1 23.80 11.65 13.65
N SER A 2 22.71 11.06 14.12
CA SER A 2 22.78 9.81 14.88
C SER A 2 23.21 8.70 13.90
N ARG A 3 24.40 8.15 14.12
CA ARG A 3 24.86 6.99 13.36
C ARG A 3 24.08 5.78 13.87
N PHE A 4 23.62 4.93 12.94
CA PHE A 4 23.08 3.63 13.30
C PHE A 4 24.21 2.76 13.88
N GLU A 5 23.88 1.97 14.90
CA GLU A 5 24.79 0.96 15.42
C GLU A 5 24.90 -0.20 14.41
N PRO A 6 26.03 -0.93 14.34
CA PRO A 6 26.20 -2.04 13.39
C PRO A 6 25.07 -3.07 13.43
N GLU A 7 24.57 -3.39 14.63
CA GLU A 7 23.48 -4.33 14.86
C GLU A 7 22.13 -3.80 14.36
N GLU A 8 21.93 -2.48 14.38
CA GLU A 8 20.74 -1.85 13.81
C GLU A 8 20.78 -1.89 12.27
N VAL A 9 21.96 -1.70 11.67
CA VAL A 9 22.16 -1.84 10.23
C VAL A 9 21.90 -3.28 9.78
N GLU A 10 22.38 -4.27 10.55
CA GLU A 10 22.13 -5.69 10.28
C GLU A 10 20.62 -6.00 10.33
N ALA A 11 19.90 -5.46 11.30
CA ALA A 11 18.46 -5.65 11.42
C ALA A 11 17.70 -5.06 10.21
N VAL A 12 18.07 -3.86 9.76
CA VAL A 12 17.48 -3.24 8.55
C VAL A 12 17.77 -4.07 7.31
N LEU A 13 19.02 -4.53 7.13
CA LEU A 13 19.38 -5.37 5.99
C LEU A 13 18.63 -6.71 6.01
N ALA A 14 18.43 -7.31 7.18
CA ALA A 14 17.65 -8.52 7.34
C ALA A 14 16.17 -8.31 6.95
N HIS A 15 15.59 -7.18 7.33
CA HIS A 15 14.23 -6.78 6.94
C HIS A 15 14.10 -6.65 5.41
N GLU A 16 14.99 -5.90 4.77
CA GLU A 16 15.02 -5.75 3.30
C GLU A 16 15.21 -7.09 2.58
N LEU A 17 16.07 -7.96 3.14
CA LEU A 17 16.24 -9.31 2.62
C LEU A 17 14.94 -10.12 2.72
N GLY A 18 14.16 -9.92 3.76
CA GLY A 18 12.83 -10.51 3.95
C GLY A 18 11.89 -10.21 2.78
N HIS A 19 11.81 -8.95 2.38
CA HIS A 19 11.03 -8.53 1.20
C HIS A 19 11.53 -9.20 -0.08
N HIS A 20 12.85 -9.26 -0.26
CA HIS A 20 13.44 -9.87 -1.44
C HIS A 20 13.17 -11.37 -1.53
N VAL A 21 13.39 -12.10 -0.45
CA VAL A 21 13.14 -13.56 -0.37
C VAL A 21 11.67 -13.89 -0.58
N ALA A 22 10.79 -13.08 -0.03
CA ALA A 22 9.34 -13.24 -0.20
C ALA A 22 8.85 -12.86 -1.61
N GLY A 23 9.65 -12.13 -2.39
CA GLY A 23 9.25 -11.65 -3.71
C GLY A 23 8.16 -10.58 -3.66
N ASP A 24 8.19 -9.71 -2.65
CA ASP A 24 7.12 -8.76 -2.36
C ASP A 24 6.90 -7.74 -3.47
N VAL A 25 7.94 -7.36 -4.20
CA VAL A 25 7.83 -6.48 -5.37
C VAL A 25 6.89 -7.09 -6.42
N TRP A 26 7.08 -8.36 -6.76
CA TRP A 26 6.25 -9.03 -7.76
C TRP A 26 4.81 -9.26 -7.29
N ARG A 27 4.65 -9.61 -6.01
CA ARG A 27 3.33 -9.76 -5.39
C ARG A 27 2.60 -8.43 -5.31
N GLY A 28 3.28 -7.37 -4.90
CA GLY A 28 2.73 -6.02 -4.86
C GLY A 28 2.31 -5.54 -6.24
N LEU A 29 3.14 -5.78 -7.26
CA LEU A 29 2.81 -5.46 -8.65
C LEU A 29 1.57 -6.22 -9.14
N ALA A 30 1.46 -7.50 -8.80
CA ALA A 30 0.28 -8.31 -9.15
C ALA A 30 -1.00 -7.81 -8.47
N VAL A 31 -0.93 -7.49 -7.17
CA VAL A 31 -2.07 -6.93 -6.42
C VAL A 31 -2.49 -5.57 -7.00
N GLN A 32 -1.53 -4.67 -7.22
CA GLN A 32 -1.81 -3.35 -7.79
C GLN A 32 -2.37 -3.45 -9.22
N GLY A 33 -1.83 -4.37 -10.02
CA GLY A 33 -2.35 -4.66 -11.36
C GLY A 33 -3.79 -5.15 -11.33
N ALA A 34 -4.12 -6.07 -10.42
CA ALA A 34 -5.48 -6.57 -10.25
C ALA A 34 -6.46 -5.47 -9.83
N VAL A 35 -6.07 -4.60 -8.88
CA VAL A 35 -6.87 -3.45 -8.45
C VAL A 35 -7.11 -2.48 -9.62
N THR A 36 -6.07 -2.20 -10.41
CA THR A 36 -6.16 -1.31 -11.57
C THR A 36 -7.09 -1.88 -12.64
N LEU A 37 -6.98 -3.16 -12.95
CA LEU A 37 -7.88 -3.81 -13.92
C LEU A 37 -9.33 -3.82 -13.43
N ALA A 38 -9.56 -4.09 -12.14
CA ALA A 38 -10.87 -4.01 -11.54
C ALA A 38 -11.44 -2.59 -11.63
N ALA A 39 -10.61 -1.56 -11.37
CA ALA A 39 -11.02 -0.16 -11.49
C ALA A 39 -11.43 0.20 -12.92
N PHE A 40 -10.68 -0.22 -13.93
CA PHE A 40 -11.05 0.00 -15.32
C PHE A 40 -12.34 -0.73 -15.70
N TRP A 41 -12.52 -1.95 -15.22
CA TRP A 41 -13.75 -2.70 -15.48
C TRP A 41 -14.97 -2.02 -14.85
N VAL A 42 -14.87 -1.55 -13.60
CA VAL A 42 -15.95 -0.80 -12.95
C VAL A 42 -16.23 0.51 -13.68
N ALA A 43 -15.18 1.24 -14.09
CA ALA A 43 -15.32 2.49 -14.83
C ALA A 43 -16.04 2.28 -16.17
N ASP A 44 -15.69 1.24 -16.92
CA ASP A 44 -16.38 0.89 -18.17
C ASP A 44 -17.86 0.59 -17.92
N ARG A 45 -18.19 -0.20 -16.89
CA ARG A 45 -19.58 -0.49 -16.54
C ARG A 45 -20.36 0.77 -16.11
N ALA A 46 -19.73 1.63 -15.32
CA ALA A 46 -20.36 2.87 -14.85
C ALA A 46 -20.62 3.85 -16.01
N LEU A 47 -19.65 4.01 -16.92
CA LEU A 47 -19.82 4.85 -18.11
C LEU A 47 -20.90 4.30 -19.04
N ALA A 48 -20.92 2.99 -19.29
CA ALA A 48 -21.93 2.35 -20.11
C ALA A 48 -23.35 2.52 -19.55
N ALA A 49 -23.50 2.34 -18.23
CA ALA A 49 -24.77 2.50 -17.54
C ALA A 49 -25.21 3.97 -17.42
N GLY A 50 -24.27 4.88 -17.21
CA GLY A 50 -24.52 6.31 -17.02
C GLY A 50 -24.75 7.09 -18.32
N ALA A 51 -24.31 6.57 -19.46
CA ALA A 51 -24.35 7.27 -20.74
C ALA A 51 -25.76 7.75 -21.08
N GLY A 52 -26.77 6.89 -21.01
CA GLY A 52 -28.14 7.22 -21.29
C GLY A 52 -28.75 8.24 -20.31
N ALA A 53 -28.47 8.08 -19.01
CA ALA A 53 -28.98 8.96 -17.97
C ALA A 53 -28.38 10.38 -18.00
N LEU A 54 -27.14 10.49 -18.49
CA LEU A 54 -26.41 11.75 -18.58
C LEU A 54 -26.46 12.39 -19.97
N GLY A 55 -27.18 11.77 -20.92
CA GLY A 55 -27.29 12.29 -22.29
C GLY A 55 -25.98 12.21 -23.08
N LEU A 56 -25.09 11.28 -22.72
CA LEU A 56 -23.82 11.08 -23.41
C LEU A 56 -24.03 10.29 -24.71
N SER A 57 -23.21 10.58 -25.72
CA SER A 57 -23.24 9.88 -27.01
C SER A 57 -22.74 8.41 -26.88
N GLY A 58 -22.11 8.06 -25.79
CA GLY A 58 -21.57 6.72 -25.48
C GLY A 58 -20.46 6.76 -24.44
N PRO A 59 -19.85 5.61 -24.11
CA PRO A 59 -18.79 5.53 -23.12
C PRO A 59 -17.52 6.32 -23.46
N ALA A 60 -17.31 6.60 -24.76
CA ALA A 60 -16.17 7.37 -25.28
C ALA A 60 -16.42 8.89 -25.35
N ASP A 61 -17.57 9.36 -24.88
CA ASP A 61 -17.91 10.78 -24.90
C ASP A 61 -17.04 11.54 -23.88
N ILE A 62 -16.38 12.60 -24.34
CA ILE A 62 -15.53 13.46 -23.50
C ILE A 62 -16.33 14.06 -22.33
N ALA A 63 -17.63 14.33 -22.52
CA ALA A 63 -18.51 14.78 -21.45
C ALA A 63 -18.67 13.75 -20.31
N GLY A 64 -18.24 12.51 -20.50
CA GLY A 64 -18.17 11.47 -19.48
C GLY A 64 -16.95 11.54 -18.54
N LEU A 65 -15.97 12.41 -18.81
CA LEU A 65 -14.76 12.53 -17.97
C LEU A 65 -15.05 12.82 -16.49
N PRO A 66 -16.00 13.69 -16.10
CA PRO A 66 -16.34 13.87 -14.68
C PRO A 66 -16.85 12.59 -14.02
N LEU A 67 -17.65 11.79 -14.72
CA LEU A 67 -18.12 10.49 -14.22
C LEU A 67 -16.98 9.51 -14.07
N LEU A 68 -16.09 9.44 -15.06
CA LEU A 68 -14.87 8.61 -14.97
C LEU A 68 -14.02 9.00 -13.75
N GLY A 69 -13.79 10.30 -13.54
CA GLY A 69 -13.05 10.80 -12.38
C GLY A 69 -13.70 10.40 -11.06
N LEU A 70 -15.03 10.58 -10.94
CA LEU A 70 -15.77 10.19 -9.73
C LEU A 70 -15.67 8.69 -9.46
N VAL A 71 -15.87 7.86 -10.46
CA VAL A 71 -15.78 6.39 -10.33
C VAL A 71 -14.37 5.98 -9.92
N THR A 72 -13.35 6.56 -10.52
CA THR A 72 -11.96 6.29 -10.19
C THR A 72 -11.65 6.62 -8.72
N ILE A 73 -12.12 7.78 -8.23
CA ILE A 73 -11.97 8.19 -6.83
C ILE A 73 -12.66 7.19 -5.91
N VAL A 74 -13.92 6.84 -6.18
CA VAL A 74 -14.69 5.91 -5.35
C VAL A 74 -14.03 4.54 -5.30
N VAL A 75 -13.57 4.00 -6.42
CA VAL A 75 -12.89 2.70 -6.48
C VAL A 75 -11.56 2.77 -5.73
N SER A 76 -10.77 3.83 -5.92
CA SER A 76 -9.49 4.01 -5.23
C SER A 76 -9.67 4.06 -3.71
N LEU A 77 -10.61 4.88 -3.22
CA LEU A 77 -10.90 4.97 -1.79
C LEU A 77 -11.42 3.63 -1.22
N SER A 78 -12.22 2.90 -1.98
CA SER A 78 -12.72 1.58 -1.58
C SER A 78 -11.62 0.51 -1.54
N ALA A 79 -10.57 0.67 -2.34
CA ALA A 79 -9.42 -0.25 -2.37
C ALA A 79 -8.43 0.00 -1.22
N LEU A 80 -8.39 1.21 -0.63
CA LEU A 80 -7.43 1.57 0.42
C LEU A 80 -7.39 0.57 1.60
N PRO A 81 -8.51 0.17 2.22
CA PRO A 81 -8.45 -0.76 3.34
C PRO A 81 -7.80 -2.10 2.98
N VAL A 82 -8.05 -2.58 1.74
CA VAL A 82 -7.52 -3.86 1.25
C VAL A 82 -6.02 -3.74 0.99
N THR A 83 -5.59 -2.68 0.30
CA THR A 83 -4.18 -2.45 -0.02
C THR A 83 -3.35 -2.18 1.23
N ASN A 84 -3.89 -1.43 2.19
CA ASN A 84 -3.23 -1.15 3.47
C ASN A 84 -3.14 -2.41 4.35
N ALA A 85 -4.21 -3.22 4.41
CA ALA A 85 -4.16 -4.50 5.11
C ALA A 85 -3.14 -5.46 4.49
N TRP A 86 -3.00 -5.44 3.16
CA TRP A 86 -1.96 -6.19 2.46
C TRP A 86 -0.56 -5.67 2.83
N SER A 87 -0.33 -4.35 2.75
CA SER A 87 0.95 -3.73 3.09
C SER A 87 1.39 -4.11 4.51
N ARG A 88 0.49 -3.97 5.50
CA ARG A 88 0.80 -4.36 6.89
C ARG A 88 1.20 -5.83 7.03
N ARG A 89 0.58 -6.75 6.29
CA ARG A 89 0.98 -8.17 6.31
C ARG A 89 2.35 -8.40 5.71
N VAL A 90 2.70 -7.64 4.68
CA VAL A 90 4.02 -7.68 4.04
C VAL A 90 5.09 -7.21 5.04
N GLU A 91 4.86 -6.05 5.69
CA GLU A 91 5.77 -5.52 6.71
C GLU A 91 5.94 -6.48 7.90
N THR A 92 4.84 -6.97 8.48
CA THR A 92 4.91 -7.92 9.60
C THR A 92 5.74 -9.16 9.25
N ARG A 93 5.60 -9.67 8.03
CA ARG A 93 6.37 -10.82 7.57
C ARG A 93 7.87 -10.49 7.41
N ALA A 94 8.21 -9.30 6.91
CA ALA A 94 9.59 -8.86 6.79
C ALA A 94 10.23 -8.66 8.18
N ASP A 95 9.48 -8.11 9.14
CA ASP A 95 9.90 -8.00 10.54
C ASP A 95 10.14 -9.36 11.18
N ASP A 96 9.20 -10.31 11.01
CA ASP A 96 9.34 -11.68 11.52
C ASP A 96 10.58 -12.37 10.92
N PHE A 97 10.84 -12.15 9.64
CA PHE A 97 12.04 -12.68 8.97
C PHE A 97 13.31 -12.07 9.57
N ALA A 98 13.36 -10.75 9.74
CA ALA A 98 14.50 -10.05 10.34
C ALA A 98 14.78 -10.56 11.77
N LEU A 99 13.74 -10.69 12.61
CA LEU A 99 13.84 -11.21 13.96
C LEU A 99 14.33 -12.67 13.98
N SER A 100 13.86 -13.49 13.06
CA SER A 100 14.26 -14.90 12.96
C SER A 100 15.75 -15.05 12.57
N LEU A 101 16.23 -14.16 11.71
CA LEU A 101 17.59 -14.17 11.19
C LEU A 101 18.60 -13.61 12.19
N THR A 102 18.32 -12.43 12.75
CA THR A 102 19.23 -11.73 13.67
C THR A 102 19.15 -12.26 15.10
N ARG A 103 17.98 -12.79 15.51
CA ARG A 103 17.70 -13.21 16.90
C ARG A 103 17.95 -12.11 17.93
N ALA A 104 17.92 -10.86 17.51
CA ALA A 104 18.25 -9.68 18.31
C ALA A 104 17.08 -8.67 18.29
N PRO A 105 16.06 -8.86 19.15
CA PRO A 105 14.86 -7.98 19.14
C PRO A 105 15.19 -6.52 19.50
N GLY A 106 16.16 -6.28 20.38
CA GLY A 106 16.54 -4.92 20.80
C GLY A 106 17.01 -4.03 19.66
N PRO A 107 18.05 -4.42 18.88
CA PRO A 107 18.50 -3.69 17.71
C PRO A 107 17.41 -3.51 16.65
N CYS A 108 16.55 -4.51 16.44
CA CYS A 108 15.44 -4.43 15.49
C CYS A 108 14.44 -3.32 15.88
N VAL A 109 14.01 -3.29 17.14
CA VAL A 109 13.13 -2.25 17.67
C VAL A 109 13.82 -0.87 17.63
N GLY A 110 15.09 -0.78 18.01
CA GLY A 110 15.88 0.45 17.99
C GLY A 110 16.00 1.04 16.58
N ALA A 111 16.27 0.20 15.57
CA ALA A 111 16.33 0.62 14.18
C ALA A 111 14.98 1.16 13.70
N MET A 112 13.87 0.47 13.97
CA MET A 112 12.52 0.88 13.59
C MET A 112 12.09 2.18 14.29
N GLU A 113 12.39 2.35 15.58
CA GLU A 113 12.12 3.59 16.30
C GLU A 113 12.89 4.79 15.74
N ARG A 114 14.14 4.58 15.33
CA ARG A 114 14.94 5.65 14.69
C ARG A 114 14.40 6.01 13.31
N LEU A 115 14.06 5.01 12.49
CA LEU A 115 13.45 5.23 11.17
C LEU A 115 12.11 5.94 11.30
N ALA A 116 11.26 5.52 12.22
CA ALA A 116 9.99 6.19 12.52
C ALA A 116 10.19 7.65 12.95
N GLY A 117 11.20 7.91 13.79
CA GLY A 117 11.56 9.26 14.22
C GLY A 117 12.07 10.15 13.08
N LEU A 118 12.84 9.59 12.14
CA LEU A 118 13.32 10.31 10.95
C LEU A 118 12.19 10.61 9.97
N ASN A 119 11.24 9.72 9.83
CA ASN A 119 10.09 9.84 8.92
C ASN A 119 8.90 10.58 9.55
N LEU A 120 9.03 11.10 10.78
CA LEU A 120 7.94 11.73 11.53
C LEU A 120 6.68 10.82 11.64
N ALA A 121 6.89 9.52 11.63
CA ALA A 121 5.81 8.54 11.70
C ALA A 121 5.12 8.60 13.06
N GLU A 122 3.80 8.58 13.05
CA GLU A 122 2.99 8.55 14.27
C GLU A 122 3.08 7.15 14.90
N ARG A 123 3.45 7.09 16.19
CA ARG A 123 3.66 5.81 16.92
C ARG A 123 2.37 5.06 17.24
N ASP A 124 1.25 5.78 17.32
CA ASP A 124 -0.05 5.21 17.71
C ASP A 124 -1.17 5.86 16.88
N PRO A 125 -1.32 5.45 15.61
CA PRO A 125 -2.36 5.97 14.74
C PRO A 125 -3.73 5.53 15.25
N ASN A 126 -4.74 6.42 15.17
CA ASN A 126 -6.10 6.03 15.50
C ASN A 126 -6.66 5.05 14.44
N PHE A 127 -7.72 4.32 14.79
CA PHE A 127 -8.33 3.29 13.93
C PHE A 127 -8.64 3.78 12.51
N LEU A 128 -9.10 5.02 12.35
CA LEU A 128 -9.39 5.58 11.01
C LEU A 128 -8.11 5.82 10.22
N LYS A 129 -7.05 6.28 10.87
CA LYS A 129 -5.74 6.43 10.21
C LYS A 129 -5.16 5.06 9.84
N GLU A 130 -5.26 4.08 10.73
CA GLU A 130 -4.79 2.72 10.45
C GLU A 130 -5.56 2.05 9.31
N LEU A 131 -6.84 2.39 9.11
CA LEU A 131 -7.65 1.87 8.01
C LEU A 131 -7.33 2.55 6.68
N LEU A 132 -7.02 3.85 6.71
CA LEU A 132 -6.89 4.69 5.51
C LEU A 132 -5.43 4.95 5.10
N LEU A 133 -4.46 4.78 6.00
CA LEU A 133 -3.03 4.95 5.77
C LEU A 133 -2.27 3.63 5.96
#